data_500e595f083282fb5a396cb2422d1e75
#
_entry.id   500e595f083282fb5a396cb2422d1e75
#
_cell.length_a   1.000
_cell.length_b   1.000
_cell.length_c   1.000
_cell.angle_alpha   90.00
_cell.angle_beta   90.00
_cell.angle_gamma   90.00
#
_symmetry.space_group_name_H-M   'P 1'
#
loop_
_entity.id
_entity.type
_entity.pdbx_description
1 polymer ?
#
loop_
_entity_poly.entity_id
_entity_poly.type
_entity_poly.pdbx_seq_one_letter_code
_entity_poly.pdbx_strand_id
1 'polypeptide(L)'
;MGRQRLLLLLIVALVIGAIAVIATVPTQLGLDLRGGSQLTIQVKTTPKHPEIKPGDLEAVQRVIEGRINGLGVSEPIIFPAGNDQIVVQLPGVNDPAQAERVLGGTALLEFRKQKPGTEAQLQIEQQQLREKLAKQKELRTANDQAAIAANQENLQKTYDAIAQMFEKTELGGTNLQDAYPNATNQQNVWNVGLRFDQRGGELFAQLTKELAGTGRTLGIFLDEAPIGPNFAYTVPVEFAATGITGGSAVIEGQFDLETARDLSIQLKGGALPLPVEIVENRTVGATLGRDSIQSSIYAGLGGLLLVLVFMVVYYRLPGIIADISLIIYAILTFAVFVILGVTLTLPGIAGFILSIGMAVDANVLIFERTREELRSGKSLYRSVESGFYRAFSSILDSNVTTGISCLALFFLGAGLVKGFALTLGIGVAISMFTAVTCSRTLMFYAISFPGLRKPEYFCPKLKGTKVE
;
A
#
# COMPACT_ATOMS: atom_id res chain seq x y z
N MET A 1 -7.41 -24.07 -42.57
CA MET A 1 -6.10 -24.38 -41.94
C MET A 1 -5.26 -23.14 -41.63
N GLY A 2 -5.18 -22.12 -42.53
CA GLY A 2 -4.37 -20.91 -42.25
C GLY A 2 -4.79 -20.12 -41.03
N ARG A 3 -6.09 -19.85 -40.82
CA ARG A 3 -6.62 -19.07 -39.68
C ARG A 3 -6.37 -19.72 -38.29
N GLN A 4 -6.48 -21.05 -38.22
CA GLN A 4 -6.23 -21.78 -36.94
C GLN A 4 -4.74 -21.80 -36.58
N ARG A 5 -3.84 -21.93 -37.59
CA ARG A 5 -2.39 -21.84 -37.36
C ARG A 5 -1.97 -20.43 -36.92
N LEU A 6 -2.58 -19.39 -37.51
CA LEU A 6 -2.33 -18.00 -37.12
C LEU A 6 -2.77 -17.74 -35.68
N LEU A 7 -3.96 -18.22 -35.29
CA LEU A 7 -4.44 -18.08 -33.90
C LEU A 7 -3.55 -18.85 -32.91
N LEU A 8 -3.08 -20.02 -33.28
CA LEU A 8 -2.16 -20.80 -32.43
C LEU A 8 -0.82 -20.07 -32.24
N LEU A 9 -0.25 -19.52 -33.32
CA LEU A 9 0.97 -18.69 -33.23
C LEU A 9 0.77 -17.47 -32.34
N LEU A 10 -0.39 -16.81 -32.43
CA LEU A 10 -0.73 -15.67 -31.57
C LEU A 10 -0.83 -16.10 -30.09
N ILE A 11 -1.46 -17.22 -29.79
CA ILE A 11 -1.55 -17.76 -28.42
C ILE A 11 -0.14 -18.06 -27.88
N VAL A 12 0.72 -18.70 -28.67
CA VAL A 12 2.11 -18.99 -28.28
C VAL A 12 2.89 -17.69 -28.04
N ALA A 13 2.74 -16.70 -28.92
CA ALA A 13 3.39 -15.40 -28.73
C ALA A 13 2.92 -14.68 -27.46
N LEU A 14 1.61 -14.74 -27.15
CA LEU A 14 1.06 -14.19 -25.91
C LEU A 14 1.62 -14.89 -24.66
N VAL A 15 1.73 -16.23 -24.70
CA VAL A 15 2.31 -17.00 -23.59
C VAL A 15 3.78 -16.67 -23.38
N ILE A 16 4.56 -16.57 -24.46
CA ILE A 16 5.98 -16.18 -24.38
C ILE A 16 6.10 -14.76 -23.80
N GLY A 17 5.29 -13.83 -24.29
CA GLY A 17 5.25 -12.47 -23.76
C GLY A 17 4.86 -12.42 -22.27
N ALA A 18 3.87 -13.22 -21.87
CA ALA A 18 3.45 -13.35 -20.48
C ALA A 18 4.57 -13.88 -19.57
N ILE A 19 5.29 -14.93 -20.02
CA ILE A 19 6.43 -15.47 -19.28
C ILE A 19 7.56 -14.44 -19.16
N ALA A 20 7.83 -13.68 -20.24
CA ALA A 20 8.84 -12.63 -20.22
C ALA A 20 8.47 -11.53 -19.20
N VAL A 21 7.21 -11.10 -19.12
CA VAL A 21 6.72 -10.13 -18.15
C VAL A 21 6.91 -10.67 -16.71
N ILE A 22 6.47 -11.90 -16.45
CA ILE A 22 6.61 -12.53 -15.12
C ILE A 22 8.08 -12.62 -14.67
N ALA A 23 9.00 -12.85 -15.62
CA ALA A 23 10.42 -12.97 -15.32
C ALA A 23 11.12 -11.63 -15.08
N THR A 24 10.61 -10.53 -15.64
CA THR A 24 11.28 -9.21 -15.62
C THR A 24 10.69 -8.24 -14.61
N VAL A 25 9.40 -8.36 -14.29
CA VAL A 25 8.69 -7.43 -13.40
C VAL A 25 8.46 -8.10 -12.04
N PRO A 26 8.91 -7.51 -10.92
CA PRO A 26 8.68 -8.07 -9.59
C PRO A 26 7.20 -8.02 -9.21
N THR A 27 6.71 -9.07 -8.56
CA THR A 27 5.35 -9.13 -8.03
C THR A 27 5.21 -8.32 -6.75
N GLN A 28 4.13 -7.55 -6.63
CA GLN A 28 3.79 -6.81 -5.43
C GLN A 28 3.09 -7.75 -4.43
N LEU A 29 3.64 -7.85 -3.22
CA LEU A 29 3.09 -8.70 -2.15
C LEU A 29 2.51 -7.82 -1.04
N GLY A 30 1.31 -8.13 -0.59
CA GLY A 30 0.63 -7.44 0.50
C GLY A 30 1.23 -7.74 1.88
N LEU A 31 0.71 -7.05 2.87
CA LEU A 31 1.14 -7.14 4.26
C LEU A 31 1.10 -8.57 4.80
N ASP A 32 0.05 -9.32 4.48
CA ASP A 32 -0.19 -10.70 4.92
C ASP A 32 0.90 -11.68 4.45
N LEU A 33 1.61 -11.32 3.37
CA LEU A 33 2.62 -12.16 2.72
C LEU A 33 4.05 -11.70 3.02
N ARG A 34 4.29 -10.38 3.05
CA ARG A 34 5.61 -9.81 3.38
C ARG A 34 5.85 -9.68 4.88
N GLY A 35 4.76 -9.65 5.67
CA GLY A 35 4.80 -9.15 7.04
C GLY A 35 4.90 -7.63 7.07
N GLY A 36 4.85 -7.03 8.24
CA GLY A 36 4.92 -5.59 8.44
C GLY A 36 3.89 -5.09 9.45
N SER A 37 3.50 -3.82 9.36
CA SER A 37 2.56 -3.18 10.29
C SER A 37 1.32 -2.64 9.57
N GLN A 38 0.17 -2.79 10.22
CA GLN A 38 -1.07 -2.09 9.88
C GLN A 38 -1.44 -1.15 11.01
N LEU A 39 -1.56 0.12 10.70
CA LEU A 39 -1.99 1.16 11.63
C LEU A 39 -3.38 1.65 11.23
N THR A 40 -4.29 1.72 12.20
CA THR A 40 -5.57 2.40 12.03
C THR A 40 -5.45 3.76 12.72
N ILE A 41 -5.50 4.81 11.92
CA ILE A 41 -5.32 6.20 12.35
C ILE A 41 -6.70 6.85 12.38
N GLN A 42 -7.14 7.30 13.54
CA GLN A 42 -8.37 8.07 13.70
C GLN A 42 -8.06 9.56 13.65
N VAL A 43 -8.74 10.27 12.78
CA VAL A 43 -8.70 11.73 12.70
C VAL A 43 -9.62 12.29 13.78
N LYS A 44 -9.12 13.25 14.56
CA LYS A 44 -9.87 13.87 15.67
C LYS A 44 -10.48 15.20 15.24
N THR A 45 -11.70 15.45 15.69
CA THR A 45 -12.34 16.76 15.56
C THR A 45 -11.66 17.79 16.47
N THR A 46 -11.72 19.02 16.08
CA THR A 46 -11.25 20.16 16.90
C THR A 46 -12.39 21.17 17.09
N PRO A 47 -12.31 22.08 18.07
CA PRO A 47 -13.32 23.14 18.21
C PRO A 47 -13.52 23.99 16.95
N LYS A 48 -12.48 24.09 16.10
CA LYS A 48 -12.52 24.81 14.81
C LYS A 48 -13.08 23.94 13.67
N HIS A 49 -13.00 22.62 13.79
CA HIS A 49 -13.47 21.64 12.79
C HIS A 49 -14.28 20.55 13.50
N PRO A 50 -15.56 20.84 13.84
CA PRO A 50 -16.43 19.92 14.60
C PRO A 50 -16.87 18.69 13.80
N GLU A 51 -16.77 18.74 12.47
CA GLU A 51 -17.09 17.63 11.56
C GLU A 51 -15.92 17.36 10.63
N ILE A 52 -15.65 16.08 10.37
CA ILE A 52 -14.62 15.63 9.42
C ILE A 52 -15.28 15.45 8.06
N LYS A 53 -14.80 16.19 7.07
CA LYS A 53 -15.27 16.09 5.68
C LYS A 53 -14.36 15.15 4.87
N PRO A 54 -14.85 14.56 3.77
CA PRO A 54 -14.01 13.72 2.90
C PRO A 54 -12.71 14.40 2.44
N GLY A 55 -12.75 15.70 2.16
CA GLY A 55 -11.56 16.49 1.79
C GLY A 55 -10.52 16.61 2.92
N ASP A 56 -10.94 16.57 4.18
CA ASP A 56 -10.04 16.59 5.32
C ASP A 56 -9.27 15.27 5.43
N LEU A 57 -9.97 14.14 5.22
CA LEU A 57 -9.34 12.82 5.16
C LEU A 57 -8.32 12.70 4.02
N GLU A 58 -8.64 13.24 2.84
CA GLU A 58 -7.71 13.28 1.70
C GLU A 58 -6.48 14.13 2.00
N ALA A 59 -6.65 15.24 2.72
CA ALA A 59 -5.53 16.10 3.11
C ALA A 59 -4.62 15.41 4.14
N VAL A 60 -5.21 14.73 5.14
CA VAL A 60 -4.48 13.90 6.11
C VAL A 60 -3.76 12.75 5.39
N GLN A 61 -4.43 12.05 4.48
CA GLN A 61 -3.85 10.96 3.71
C GLN A 61 -2.61 11.40 2.94
N ARG A 62 -2.64 12.56 2.26
CA ARG A 62 -1.47 13.08 1.53
C ARG A 62 -0.26 13.32 2.42
N VAL A 63 -0.46 13.83 3.63
CA VAL A 63 0.63 14.02 4.59
C VAL A 63 1.18 12.68 5.07
N ILE A 64 0.30 11.72 5.38
CA ILE A 64 0.68 10.35 5.76
C ILE A 64 1.51 9.69 4.65
N GLU A 65 1.08 9.80 3.39
CA GLU A 65 1.83 9.29 2.23
C GLU A 65 3.23 9.91 2.13
N GLY A 66 3.35 11.22 2.33
CA GLY A 66 4.64 11.92 2.36
C GLY A 66 5.59 11.38 3.44
N ARG A 67 5.07 11.14 4.64
CA ARG A 67 5.82 10.59 5.77
C ARG A 67 6.23 9.13 5.53
N ILE A 68 5.35 8.30 4.98
CA ILE A 68 5.65 6.90 4.65
C ILE A 68 6.73 6.79 3.58
N ASN A 69 6.69 7.67 2.58
CA ASN A 69 7.75 7.75 1.56
C ASN A 69 9.10 8.10 2.21
N GLY A 70 9.11 8.97 3.22
CA GLY A 70 10.30 9.30 4.01
C GLY A 70 10.83 8.11 4.84
N LEU A 71 9.98 7.20 5.28
CA LEU A 71 10.38 5.96 5.95
C LEU A 71 11.03 4.96 4.98
N GLY A 72 10.89 5.15 3.67
CA GLY A 72 11.43 4.24 2.66
C GLY A 72 10.63 2.96 2.50
N VAL A 73 9.35 2.97 2.89
CA VAL A 73 8.44 1.82 2.71
C VAL A 73 8.04 1.72 1.25
N SER A 74 8.30 0.56 0.67
CA SER A 74 7.86 0.28 -0.69
C SER A 74 6.38 -0.13 -0.70
N GLU A 75 5.59 0.55 -1.54
CA GLU A 75 4.21 0.18 -1.86
C GLU A 75 3.28 0.11 -0.63
N PRO A 76 3.15 1.21 0.14
CA PRO A 76 2.17 1.27 1.20
C PRO A 76 0.75 1.25 0.63
N ILE A 77 -0.18 0.62 1.37
CA ILE A 77 -1.60 0.66 1.02
C ILE A 77 -2.30 1.57 2.01
N ILE A 78 -2.89 2.66 1.52
CA ILE A 78 -3.56 3.66 2.35
C ILE A 78 -4.99 3.83 1.84
N PHE A 79 -5.96 3.64 2.72
CA PHE A 79 -7.37 3.81 2.34
C PHE A 79 -8.20 4.33 3.51
N PRO A 80 -9.24 5.14 3.24
CA PRO A 80 -10.17 5.57 4.27
C PRO A 80 -11.02 4.40 4.75
N ALA A 81 -11.32 4.37 6.05
CA ALA A 81 -12.21 3.41 6.69
C ALA A 81 -13.25 4.17 7.51
N GLY A 82 -14.52 4.09 7.11
CA GLY A 82 -15.56 4.93 7.69
C GLY A 82 -15.40 6.40 7.31
N ASN A 83 -15.83 7.29 8.23
CA ASN A 83 -15.88 8.73 7.98
C ASN A 83 -14.73 9.50 8.65
N ASP A 84 -13.96 8.86 9.52
CA ASP A 84 -12.97 9.50 10.38
C ASP A 84 -11.67 8.71 10.57
N GLN A 85 -11.52 7.59 9.86
CA GLN A 85 -10.36 6.72 9.99
C GLN A 85 -9.61 6.53 8.67
N ILE A 86 -8.31 6.32 8.79
CA ILE A 86 -7.42 5.95 7.68
C ILE A 86 -6.67 4.69 8.11
N VAL A 87 -6.76 3.65 7.30
CA VAL A 87 -5.97 2.41 7.47
C VAL A 87 -4.73 2.51 6.61
N VAL A 88 -3.58 2.28 7.24
CA VAL A 88 -2.26 2.32 6.64
C VAL A 88 -1.62 0.95 6.79
N GLN A 89 -1.31 0.30 5.68
CA GLN A 89 -0.58 -0.95 5.64
C GLN A 89 0.83 -0.70 5.14
N LEU A 90 1.81 -1.14 5.89
CA LEU A 90 3.24 -0.93 5.66
C LEU A 90 3.95 -2.27 5.50
N PRO A 91 3.93 -2.87 4.28
CA PRO A 91 4.59 -4.15 4.04
C PRO A 91 6.10 -4.03 4.23
N GLY A 92 6.70 -5.02 4.90
CA GLY A 92 8.15 -5.10 5.09
C GLY A 92 8.75 -4.11 6.08
N VAL A 93 7.93 -3.38 6.84
CA VAL A 93 8.43 -2.51 7.93
C VAL A 93 8.97 -3.38 9.06
N ASN A 94 10.23 -3.14 9.43
CA ASN A 94 10.91 -3.88 10.50
C ASN A 94 10.67 -3.25 11.88
N ASP A 95 10.39 -1.96 11.95
CA ASP A 95 10.13 -1.22 13.18
C ASP A 95 8.73 -0.56 13.15
N PRO A 96 7.70 -1.25 13.66
CA PRO A 96 6.35 -0.70 13.78
C PRO A 96 6.27 0.51 14.72
N ALA A 97 7.13 0.58 15.74
CA ALA A 97 7.16 1.68 16.68
C ALA A 97 7.67 2.97 16.03
N GLN A 98 8.62 2.87 15.10
CA GLN A 98 9.06 4.01 14.30
C GLN A 98 7.92 4.54 13.42
N ALA A 99 7.19 3.65 12.74
CA ALA A 99 6.05 4.05 11.93
C ALA A 99 4.99 4.79 12.77
N GLU A 100 4.71 4.29 13.98
CA GLU A 100 3.78 4.92 14.92
C GLU A 100 4.24 6.31 15.32
N ARG A 101 5.51 6.49 15.71
CA ARG A 101 6.08 7.80 16.07
C ARG A 101 6.01 8.80 14.92
N VAL A 102 6.35 8.37 13.70
CA VAL A 102 6.39 9.25 12.52
C VAL A 102 4.99 9.65 12.06
N LEU A 103 4.02 8.75 12.13
CA LEU A 103 2.66 9.00 11.62
C LEU A 103 1.74 9.67 12.65
N GLY A 104 1.97 9.46 13.94
CA GLY A 104 1.09 9.94 15.00
C GLY A 104 1.24 11.41 15.38
N GLY A 105 2.38 12.05 15.08
CA GLY A 105 2.62 13.46 15.43
C GLY A 105 1.98 14.44 14.44
N THR A 106 1.46 15.56 14.92
CA THR A 106 0.92 16.62 14.03
C THR A 106 2.03 17.31 13.23
N ALA A 107 3.19 17.52 13.84
CA ALA A 107 4.41 18.12 13.28
C ALA A 107 4.19 19.54 12.71
N LEU A 108 3.39 20.34 13.39
CA LEU A 108 3.20 21.75 13.07
C LEU A 108 4.44 22.53 13.52
N LEU A 109 5.34 22.81 12.59
CA LEU A 109 6.54 23.62 12.84
C LEU A 109 6.19 25.10 12.74
N GLU A 110 6.51 25.85 13.79
CA GLU A 110 6.34 27.30 13.84
C GLU A 110 7.63 27.98 14.33
N PHE A 111 7.99 29.07 13.66
CA PHE A 111 9.03 29.98 14.13
C PHE A 111 8.32 31.19 14.77
N ARG A 112 8.66 31.46 16.02
CA ARG A 112 8.02 32.54 16.79
C ARG A 112 9.06 33.52 17.28
N LYS A 113 8.75 34.82 17.27
CA LYS A 113 9.61 35.87 17.81
C LYS A 113 9.27 36.16 19.26
N GLN A 114 10.28 36.34 20.11
CA GLN A 114 10.09 36.70 21.49
C GLN A 114 9.49 38.10 21.60
N LYS A 115 8.50 38.29 22.47
CA LYS A 115 7.91 39.60 22.79
C LYS A 115 8.89 40.46 23.59
N PRO A 116 8.95 41.77 23.36
CA PRO A 116 9.79 42.69 24.14
C PRO A 116 9.45 42.65 25.64
N GLY A 117 10.48 42.72 26.51
CA GLY A 117 10.31 42.76 27.95
C GLY A 117 10.08 41.43 28.65
N THR A 118 10.19 40.31 27.91
CA THR A 118 10.03 38.96 28.46
C THR A 118 11.38 38.21 28.62
N GLU A 119 12.50 38.89 28.40
CA GLU A 119 13.84 38.27 28.33
C GLU A 119 14.23 37.58 29.64
N ALA A 120 14.07 38.28 30.77
CA ALA A 120 14.43 37.71 32.09
C ALA A 120 13.48 36.56 32.51
N GLN A 121 12.19 36.67 32.19
CA GLN A 121 11.22 35.62 32.51
C GLN A 121 11.48 34.38 31.66
N LEU A 122 11.83 34.55 30.39
CA LEU A 122 12.14 33.42 29.50
C LEU A 122 13.33 32.58 30.02
N GLN A 123 14.36 33.20 30.57
CA GLN A 123 15.50 32.49 31.16
C GLN A 123 15.08 31.60 32.34
N ILE A 124 14.16 32.08 33.18
CA ILE A 124 13.63 31.30 34.30
C ILE A 124 12.83 30.09 33.80
N GLU A 125 11.93 30.34 32.84
CA GLU A 125 11.09 29.25 32.29
C GLU A 125 11.92 28.21 31.50
N GLN A 126 12.96 28.64 30.81
CA GLN A 126 13.89 27.72 30.14
C GLN A 126 14.64 26.82 31.15
N GLN A 127 15.05 27.37 32.30
CA GLN A 127 15.68 26.56 33.32
C GLN A 127 14.70 25.53 33.90
N GLN A 128 13.47 25.97 34.24
CA GLN A 128 12.42 25.07 34.69
C GLN A 128 12.09 23.98 33.68
N LEU A 129 12.07 24.33 32.38
CA LEU A 129 11.83 23.38 31.29
C LEU A 129 12.93 22.31 31.28
N ARG A 130 14.21 22.71 31.36
CA ARG A 130 15.34 21.76 31.40
C ARG A 130 15.24 20.80 32.58
N GLU A 131 14.92 21.30 33.78
CA GLU A 131 14.78 20.48 35.00
C GLU A 131 13.60 19.48 34.86
N LYS A 132 12.45 19.95 34.38
CA LYS A 132 11.26 19.11 34.19
C LYS A 132 11.45 18.04 33.10
N LEU A 133 12.16 18.36 32.00
CA LEU A 133 12.50 17.39 30.96
C LEU A 133 13.50 16.34 31.44
N ALA A 134 14.51 16.75 32.23
CA ALA A 134 15.44 15.82 32.83
C ALA A 134 14.72 14.85 33.81
N LYS A 135 13.83 15.41 34.65
CA LYS A 135 13.01 14.60 35.57
C LYS A 135 12.08 13.65 34.80
N GLN A 136 11.50 14.07 33.68
CA GLN A 136 10.65 13.21 32.83
C GLN A 136 11.42 12.00 32.31
N LYS A 137 12.69 12.18 31.91
CA LYS A 137 13.56 11.11 31.46
C LYS A 137 13.86 10.09 32.58
N GLU A 138 14.13 10.57 33.80
CA GLU A 138 14.35 9.72 34.97
C GLU A 138 13.09 8.91 35.34
N LEU A 139 11.91 9.56 35.36
CA LEU A 139 10.64 8.93 35.65
C LEU A 139 10.25 7.84 34.64
N ARG A 140 10.55 8.07 33.37
CA ARG A 140 10.36 7.05 32.31
C ARG A 140 11.25 5.84 32.54
N THR A 141 12.49 6.05 32.99
CA THR A 141 13.41 4.94 33.33
C THR A 141 12.92 4.17 34.53
N ALA A 142 12.32 4.86 35.50
CA ALA A 142 11.75 4.24 36.73
C ALA A 142 10.36 3.62 36.49
N ASN A 143 9.73 3.84 35.33
CA ASN A 143 8.40 3.34 34.95
C ASN A 143 7.26 3.73 35.91
N ASP A 144 7.37 4.90 36.55
CA ASP A 144 6.35 5.43 37.49
C ASP A 144 5.30 6.23 36.70
N GLN A 145 4.23 5.57 36.33
CA GLN A 145 3.14 6.12 35.50
C GLN A 145 2.45 7.33 36.18
N ALA A 146 2.24 7.31 37.50
CA ALA A 146 1.57 8.40 38.21
C ALA A 146 2.47 9.66 38.26
N ALA A 147 3.75 9.49 38.54
CA ALA A 147 4.72 10.58 38.56
C ALA A 147 4.97 11.14 37.14
N ILE A 148 4.96 10.29 36.09
CA ILE A 148 5.04 10.70 34.71
C ILE A 148 3.87 11.61 34.35
N ALA A 149 2.63 11.23 34.67
CA ALA A 149 1.43 12.03 34.36
C ALA A 149 1.45 13.39 35.09
N ALA A 150 1.81 13.41 36.40
CA ALA A 150 1.94 14.64 37.16
C ALA A 150 3.02 15.60 36.61
N ASN A 151 4.16 15.03 36.19
CA ASN A 151 5.23 15.84 35.60
C ASN A 151 4.83 16.36 34.22
N GLN A 152 4.04 15.61 33.46
CA GLN A 152 3.54 16.01 32.13
C GLN A 152 2.56 17.21 32.24
N GLU A 153 1.69 17.25 33.26
CA GLU A 153 0.84 18.41 33.53
C GLU A 153 1.68 19.65 33.87
N ASN A 154 2.74 19.48 34.68
CA ASN A 154 3.66 20.57 34.99
C ASN A 154 4.49 21.05 33.80
N LEU A 155 4.85 20.18 32.88
CA LEU A 155 5.48 20.53 31.61
C LEU A 155 4.53 21.34 30.74
N GLN A 156 3.27 20.93 30.63
CA GLN A 156 2.27 21.67 29.85
C GLN A 156 2.09 23.11 30.35
N LYS A 157 2.02 23.31 31.65
CA LYS A 157 1.97 24.68 32.25
C LYS A 157 3.18 25.53 31.85
N THR A 158 4.37 24.91 31.82
CA THR A 158 5.59 25.61 31.37
C THR A 158 5.55 25.92 29.87
N TYR A 159 5.07 25.00 29.03
CA TYR A 159 4.89 25.23 27.59
C TYR A 159 3.93 26.38 27.33
N ASP A 160 2.81 26.44 28.03
CA ASP A 160 1.83 27.51 27.90
C ASP A 160 2.40 28.85 28.34
N ALA A 161 3.17 28.90 29.44
CA ALA A 161 3.85 30.10 29.89
C ALA A 161 4.88 30.60 28.86
N ILE A 162 5.69 29.69 28.33
CA ILE A 162 6.65 30.03 27.26
C ILE A 162 5.92 30.50 25.99
N ALA A 163 4.87 29.80 25.57
CA ALA A 163 4.13 30.17 24.35
C ALA A 163 3.54 31.58 24.43
N GLN A 164 3.11 32.05 25.62
CA GLN A 164 2.59 33.41 25.83
C GLN A 164 3.66 34.51 25.65
N MET A 165 4.95 34.19 25.84
CA MET A 165 6.06 35.12 25.67
C MET A 165 6.49 35.27 24.22
N PHE A 166 5.95 34.47 23.31
CA PHE A 166 6.26 34.50 21.88
C PHE A 166 5.08 34.93 21.02
N GLU A 167 5.39 35.46 19.88
CA GLU A 167 4.46 35.89 18.84
C GLU A 167 4.66 35.02 17.58
N LYS A 168 3.58 34.51 17.02
CA LYS A 168 3.61 33.72 15.79
C LYS A 168 4.06 34.55 14.61
N THR A 169 4.84 33.96 13.71
CA THR A 169 5.30 34.57 12.46
C THR A 169 4.69 33.86 11.27
N GLU A 170 4.89 34.38 10.06
CA GLU A 170 4.48 33.72 8.82
C GLU A 170 5.41 32.55 8.44
N LEU A 171 6.60 32.45 9.05
CA LEU A 171 7.54 31.38 8.78
C LEU A 171 7.14 30.11 9.55
N GLY A 172 6.97 29.02 8.83
CA GLY A 172 6.58 27.74 9.42
C GLY A 172 6.89 26.55 8.52
N GLY A 173 6.31 25.41 8.86
CA GLY A 173 6.50 24.15 8.12
C GLY A 173 6.07 24.21 6.65
N THR A 174 5.13 25.08 6.29
CA THR A 174 4.68 25.30 4.91
C THR A 174 5.75 25.89 3.98
N ASN A 175 6.77 26.53 4.56
CA ASN A 175 7.90 27.12 3.86
C ASN A 175 9.12 26.19 3.83
N LEU A 176 8.98 24.95 4.30
CA LEU A 176 10.06 23.98 4.34
C LEU A 176 10.14 23.22 3.02
N GLN A 177 11.31 23.25 2.40
CA GLN A 177 11.60 22.47 1.20
C GLN A 177 12.15 21.07 1.56
N ASP A 178 13.00 21.00 2.60
CA ASP A 178 13.64 19.76 3.03
C ASP A 178 13.99 19.79 4.51
N ALA A 179 14.03 18.62 5.15
CA ALA A 179 14.55 18.41 6.49
C ALA A 179 15.37 17.12 6.51
N TYR A 180 16.52 17.14 7.20
CA TYR A 180 17.45 16.02 7.23
C TYR A 180 18.23 15.96 8.55
N PRO A 181 18.58 14.73 9.01
CA PRO A 181 19.46 14.58 10.18
C PRO A 181 20.86 15.08 9.84
N ASN A 182 21.43 15.87 10.72
CA ASN A 182 22.77 16.45 10.58
C ASN A 182 23.66 16.04 11.75
N ALA A 183 24.79 15.38 11.47
CA ALA A 183 25.71 14.93 12.48
C ALA A 183 26.43 16.15 13.11
N THR A 184 26.59 16.11 14.44
CA THR A 184 27.41 17.09 15.17
C THR A 184 28.83 16.57 15.39
N ASN A 185 29.72 17.44 15.86
CA ASN A 185 31.08 17.03 16.24
C ASN A 185 31.13 16.20 17.54
N GLN A 186 30.00 16.05 18.23
CA GLN A 186 29.89 15.23 19.43
C GLN A 186 29.40 13.83 19.06
N GLN A 187 30.01 12.81 19.66
CA GLN A 187 29.59 11.42 19.41
C GLN A 187 28.13 11.20 19.84
N ASN A 188 27.36 10.60 18.95
CA ASN A 188 25.94 10.25 19.14
C ASN A 188 24.99 11.43 19.39
N VAL A 189 25.38 12.67 19.05
CA VAL A 189 24.47 13.82 19.07
C VAL A 189 24.20 14.29 17.66
N TRP A 190 22.94 14.41 17.34
CA TRP A 190 22.43 14.81 16.02
C TRP A 190 21.58 16.06 16.13
N ASN A 191 21.61 16.86 15.10
CA ASN A 191 20.74 18.01 14.89
C ASN A 191 19.82 17.75 13.68
N VAL A 192 18.79 18.57 13.50
CA VAL A 192 17.94 18.53 12.31
C VAL A 192 18.22 19.75 11.47
N GLY A 193 18.80 19.54 10.28
CA GLY A 193 18.98 20.58 9.28
C GLY A 193 17.65 20.87 8.58
N LEU A 194 17.35 22.15 8.38
CA LEU A 194 16.19 22.65 7.66
C LEU A 194 16.64 23.40 6.43
N ARG A 195 15.97 23.19 5.32
CA ARG A 195 16.13 23.99 4.10
C ARG A 195 14.78 24.58 3.74
N PHE A 196 14.71 25.88 3.64
CA PHE A 196 13.51 26.61 3.25
C PHE A 196 13.40 26.72 1.73
N ASP A 197 12.18 26.94 1.25
CA ASP A 197 11.93 27.42 -0.11
C ASP A 197 12.37 28.88 -0.24
N GLN A 198 12.25 29.48 -1.42
CA GLN A 198 12.67 30.86 -1.68
C GLN A 198 11.96 31.85 -0.73
N ARG A 199 10.64 31.72 -0.57
CA ARG A 199 9.86 32.60 0.31
C ARG A 199 10.22 32.42 1.78
N GLY A 200 10.40 31.17 2.22
CA GLY A 200 10.84 30.85 3.58
C GLY A 200 12.24 31.40 3.88
N GLY A 201 13.15 31.35 2.93
CA GLY A 201 14.47 31.96 3.05
C GLY A 201 14.41 33.48 3.21
N GLU A 202 13.54 34.17 2.47
CA GLU A 202 13.29 35.60 2.59
C GLU A 202 12.66 35.96 3.95
N LEU A 203 11.64 35.22 4.39
CA LEU A 203 11.02 35.40 5.70
C LEU A 203 11.99 35.14 6.85
N PHE A 204 12.86 34.11 6.74
CA PHE A 204 13.86 33.80 7.74
C PHE A 204 14.94 34.90 7.84
N ALA A 205 15.40 35.43 6.71
CA ALA A 205 16.34 36.55 6.68
C ALA A 205 15.70 37.84 7.28
N GLN A 206 14.46 38.12 6.96
CA GLN A 206 13.73 39.26 7.53
C GLN A 206 13.54 39.12 9.05
N LEU A 207 13.11 37.94 9.52
CA LEU A 207 12.88 37.65 10.93
C LEU A 207 14.19 37.74 11.75
N THR A 208 15.27 37.15 11.23
CA THR A 208 16.57 37.20 11.89
C THR A 208 17.17 38.60 11.88
N LYS A 209 16.95 39.38 10.83
CA LYS A 209 17.32 40.80 10.77
C LYS A 209 16.57 41.64 11.84
N GLU A 210 15.27 41.41 12.03
CA GLU A 210 14.46 42.11 13.05
C GLU A 210 14.93 41.80 14.48
N LEU A 211 15.39 40.58 14.74
CA LEU A 211 15.84 40.13 16.06
C LEU A 211 17.31 40.43 16.36
N ALA A 212 18.13 40.60 15.33
CA ALA A 212 19.58 40.76 15.49
C ALA A 212 19.95 41.98 16.37
N GLY A 213 20.77 41.68 17.39
CA GLY A 213 21.26 42.69 18.34
C GLY A 213 20.22 43.25 19.32
N THR A 214 18.96 42.77 19.30
CA THR A 214 17.90 43.23 20.22
C THR A 214 17.91 42.52 21.57
N GLY A 215 18.67 41.44 21.73
CA GLY A 215 18.64 40.54 22.91
C GLY A 215 17.45 39.58 22.93
N ARG A 216 16.47 39.77 22.03
CA ARG A 216 15.32 38.86 21.90
C ARG A 216 15.70 37.60 21.11
N THR A 217 14.99 36.52 21.38
CA THR A 217 15.25 35.21 20.78
C THR A 217 14.25 34.85 19.69
N LEU A 218 14.71 34.05 18.75
CA LEU A 218 13.90 33.28 17.81
C LEU A 218 13.59 31.94 18.44
N GLY A 219 12.30 31.62 18.67
CA GLY A 219 11.85 30.33 19.23
C GLY A 219 11.37 29.40 18.13
N ILE A 220 11.71 28.11 18.25
CA ILE A 220 11.22 27.03 17.39
C ILE A 220 10.25 26.18 18.19
N PHE A 221 9.03 26.05 17.66
CA PHE A 221 7.93 25.33 18.28
C PHE A 221 7.45 24.20 17.36
N LEU A 222 7.12 23.08 17.96
CA LEU A 222 6.50 21.93 17.30
C LEU A 222 5.21 21.57 18.04
N ASP A 223 4.07 21.54 17.34
CA ASP A 223 2.77 21.26 17.94
C ASP A 223 2.44 22.18 19.14
N GLU A 224 2.72 23.48 18.97
CA GLU A 224 2.57 24.54 19.98
C GLU A 224 3.52 24.47 21.19
N ALA A 225 4.29 23.38 21.34
CA ALA A 225 5.28 23.21 22.39
C ALA A 225 6.69 23.61 21.91
N PRO A 226 7.57 24.09 22.80
CA PRO A 226 8.99 24.26 22.51
C PRO A 226 9.61 22.94 22.05
N ILE A 227 10.37 22.93 20.95
CA ILE A 227 10.92 21.71 20.35
C ILE A 227 11.97 20.98 21.23
N GLY A 228 12.33 21.56 22.33
CA GLY A 228 13.29 20.99 23.29
C GLY A 228 13.80 22.05 24.25
N PRO A 229 14.78 21.72 25.09
CA PRO A 229 15.31 22.65 26.08
C PRO A 229 16.06 23.84 25.48
N ASN A 230 16.57 23.70 24.26
CA ASN A 230 17.32 24.75 23.54
C ASN A 230 16.50 25.29 22.34
N PHE A 231 15.22 25.52 22.51
CA PHE A 231 14.29 25.93 21.45
C PHE A 231 14.44 27.41 21.03
N ALA A 232 15.11 28.24 21.81
CA ALA A 232 15.20 29.68 21.58
C ALA A 232 16.63 30.14 21.37
N TYR A 233 16.86 30.86 20.28
CA TYR A 233 18.16 31.27 19.77
C TYR A 233 18.27 32.78 19.67
N THR A 234 19.30 33.37 20.25
CA THR A 234 19.66 34.77 20.03
C THR A 234 20.33 34.96 18.68
N VAL A 235 19.93 35.99 17.95
CA VAL A 235 20.54 36.33 16.65
C VAL A 235 21.68 37.30 16.88
N PRO A 236 22.92 37.00 16.50
CA PRO A 236 24.07 37.86 16.64
C PRO A 236 23.89 39.22 15.90
N VAL A 237 24.49 40.29 16.44
CA VAL A 237 24.37 41.64 15.90
C VAL A 237 24.93 41.78 14.47
N GLU A 238 25.83 40.95 14.07
CA GLU A 238 26.41 40.90 12.72
C GLU A 238 25.36 40.69 11.62
N PHE A 239 24.24 40.06 11.95
CA PHE A 239 23.11 39.83 11.02
C PHE A 239 22.10 41.00 10.99
N ALA A 240 22.33 42.11 11.69
CA ALA A 240 21.41 43.26 11.72
C ALA A 240 21.24 43.95 10.36
N ALA A 241 22.21 43.88 9.47
CA ALA A 241 22.14 44.45 8.13
C ALA A 241 21.34 43.60 7.13
N THR A 242 21.60 42.31 7.08
CA THR A 242 21.09 41.41 6.03
C THR A 242 20.15 40.30 6.52
N GLY A 243 20.14 40.05 7.82
CA GLY A 243 19.60 38.80 8.37
C GLY A 243 20.45 37.59 8.01
N ILE A 244 20.05 36.40 8.44
CA ILE A 244 20.70 35.15 8.05
C ILE A 244 20.15 34.76 6.69
N THR A 245 20.98 34.94 5.65
CA THR A 245 20.68 34.59 4.27
C THR A 245 21.12 33.16 3.98
N GLY A 246 20.60 32.56 2.90
CA GLY A 246 20.99 31.20 2.49
C GLY A 246 19.89 30.16 2.66
N GLY A 247 18.75 30.52 3.28
CA GLY A 247 17.55 29.69 3.32
C GLY A 247 17.71 28.37 4.08
N SER A 248 18.62 28.34 5.09
CA SER A 248 18.87 27.16 5.91
C SER A 248 18.91 27.50 7.39
N ALA A 249 18.40 26.59 8.21
CA ALA A 249 18.46 26.67 9.67
C ALA A 249 18.78 25.29 10.25
N VAL A 250 19.13 25.25 11.53
CA VAL A 250 19.41 24.01 12.25
C VAL A 250 18.62 24.01 13.55
N ILE A 251 17.87 22.96 13.80
CA ILE A 251 17.30 22.67 15.10
C ILE A 251 18.33 21.95 15.92
N GLU A 252 18.88 22.61 16.91
CA GLU A 252 19.84 22.01 17.83
C GLU A 252 19.09 21.30 18.97
N GLY A 253 19.52 20.06 19.24
CA GLY A 253 18.95 19.27 20.33
C GLY A 253 19.89 18.13 20.70
N GLN A 254 19.63 17.50 21.79
CA GLN A 254 20.32 16.25 22.14
C GLN A 254 19.59 15.06 21.52
N PHE A 255 19.39 15.12 20.18
CA PHE A 255 18.75 14.03 19.46
C PHE A 255 19.77 12.90 19.21
N ASP A 256 19.31 11.67 19.31
CA ASP A 256 20.01 10.55 18.69
C ASP A 256 19.67 10.48 17.18
N LEU A 257 20.32 9.59 16.46
CA LEU A 257 20.09 9.45 15.01
C LEU A 257 18.63 9.09 14.70
N GLU A 258 18.01 8.26 15.52
CA GLU A 258 16.65 7.77 15.32
C GLU A 258 15.64 8.91 15.46
N THR A 259 15.69 9.64 16.58
CA THR A 259 14.79 10.78 16.82
C THR A 259 15.02 11.93 15.83
N ALA A 260 16.27 12.21 15.44
CA ALA A 260 16.57 13.22 14.42
C ALA A 260 16.01 12.83 13.04
N ARG A 261 16.09 11.54 12.70
CA ARG A 261 15.53 10.99 11.46
C ARG A 261 14.01 11.04 11.48
N ASP A 262 13.36 10.58 12.55
CA ASP A 262 11.91 10.59 12.69
C ASP A 262 11.36 12.02 12.59
N LEU A 263 11.98 12.98 13.29
CA LEU A 263 11.61 14.39 13.21
C LEU A 263 11.79 14.96 11.80
N SER A 264 12.91 14.63 11.14
CA SER A 264 13.16 15.06 9.76
C SER A 264 12.08 14.55 8.80
N ILE A 265 11.66 13.28 8.94
CA ILE A 265 10.58 12.69 8.12
C ILE A 265 9.24 13.38 8.38
N GLN A 266 8.91 13.63 9.65
CA GLN A 266 7.68 14.33 10.03
C GLN A 266 7.63 15.75 9.43
N LEU A 267 8.73 16.51 9.57
CA LEU A 267 8.81 17.87 9.05
C LEU A 267 8.76 17.93 7.52
N LYS A 268 9.47 17.01 6.85
CA LYS A 268 9.46 16.89 5.38
C LYS A 268 8.11 16.46 4.83
N GLY A 269 7.42 15.53 5.51
CA GLY A 269 6.06 15.09 5.17
C GLY A 269 4.99 16.15 5.42
N GLY A 270 5.30 17.15 6.22
CA GLY A 270 4.42 18.26 6.54
C GLY A 270 3.54 18.05 7.77
N ALA A 271 2.88 19.15 8.18
CA ALA A 271 1.96 19.13 9.29
C ALA A 271 0.62 18.52 8.90
N LEU A 272 0.07 17.70 9.79
CA LEU A 272 -1.30 17.19 9.65
C LEU A 272 -2.31 18.32 9.83
N PRO A 273 -3.30 18.45 8.93
CA PRO A 273 -4.32 19.50 9.03
C PRO A 273 -5.25 19.34 10.22
N LEU A 274 -5.40 18.09 10.70
CA LEU A 274 -6.17 17.72 11.88
C LEU A 274 -5.35 16.79 12.77
N PRO A 275 -5.56 16.84 14.11
CA PRO A 275 -4.92 15.88 15.01
C PRO A 275 -5.36 14.47 14.70
N VAL A 276 -4.43 13.53 14.85
CA VAL A 276 -4.69 12.11 14.65
C VAL A 276 -4.31 11.30 15.90
N GLU A 277 -4.95 10.16 16.06
CA GLU A 277 -4.61 9.17 17.09
C GLU A 277 -4.53 7.79 16.46
N ILE A 278 -3.49 7.03 16.78
CA ILE A 278 -3.38 5.63 16.36
C ILE A 278 -4.22 4.79 17.31
N VAL A 279 -5.34 4.29 16.81
CA VAL A 279 -6.32 3.50 17.60
C VAL A 279 -6.04 2.01 17.54
N GLU A 280 -5.33 1.55 16.50
CA GLU A 280 -4.95 0.16 16.36
C GLU A 280 -3.58 0.06 15.69
N ASN A 281 -2.71 -0.77 16.27
CA ASN A 281 -1.44 -1.16 15.68
C ASN A 281 -1.37 -2.69 15.63
N ARG A 282 -1.50 -3.26 14.43
CA ARG A 282 -1.45 -4.69 14.18
C ARG A 282 -0.18 -5.03 13.41
N THR A 283 0.70 -5.78 14.04
CA THR A 283 1.94 -6.25 13.41
C THR A 283 1.76 -7.69 12.89
N VAL A 284 2.12 -7.92 11.64
CA VAL A 284 2.18 -9.25 11.02
C VAL A 284 3.64 -9.65 10.90
N GLY A 285 4.04 -10.71 11.61
CA GLY A 285 5.41 -11.21 11.56
C GLY A 285 5.77 -11.74 10.16
N ALA A 286 6.98 -11.47 9.70
CA ALA A 286 7.48 -11.92 8.39
C ALA A 286 7.52 -13.46 8.25
N THR A 287 7.67 -14.19 9.36
CA THR A 287 7.61 -15.67 9.39
C THR A 287 6.20 -16.16 9.08
N LEU A 288 5.17 -15.54 9.67
CA LEU A 288 3.77 -15.89 9.42
C LEU A 288 3.39 -15.69 7.96
N GLY A 289 3.88 -14.62 7.33
CA GLY A 289 3.69 -14.36 5.92
C GLY A 289 4.31 -15.43 5.03
N ARG A 290 5.55 -15.84 5.31
CA ARG A 290 6.24 -16.92 4.56
C ARG A 290 5.53 -18.27 4.68
N ASP A 291 5.12 -18.66 5.89
CA ASP A 291 4.39 -19.90 6.14
C ASP A 291 3.04 -19.89 5.40
N SER A 292 2.36 -18.74 5.36
CA SER A 292 1.10 -18.57 4.64
C SER A 292 1.28 -18.69 3.12
N ILE A 293 2.34 -18.10 2.55
CA ILE A 293 2.70 -18.25 1.13
C ILE A 293 2.95 -19.73 0.80
N GLN A 294 3.79 -20.39 1.60
CA GLN A 294 4.17 -21.79 1.37
C GLN A 294 2.94 -22.71 1.43
N SER A 295 2.09 -22.54 2.42
CA SER A 295 0.84 -23.30 2.56
C SER A 295 -0.12 -23.04 1.39
N SER A 296 -0.25 -21.79 0.94
CA SER A 296 -1.10 -21.41 -0.20
C SER A 296 -0.57 -21.99 -1.52
N ILE A 297 0.75 -22.02 -1.73
CA ILE A 297 1.37 -22.64 -2.90
C ILE A 297 1.11 -24.14 -2.90
N TYR A 298 1.30 -24.83 -1.78
CA TYR A 298 1.00 -26.27 -1.70
C TYR A 298 -0.48 -26.58 -1.92
N ALA A 299 -1.38 -25.79 -1.33
CA ALA A 299 -2.81 -25.94 -1.54
C ALA A 299 -3.19 -25.70 -3.02
N GLY A 300 -2.66 -24.64 -3.62
CA GLY A 300 -2.92 -24.30 -5.02
C GLY A 300 -2.37 -25.36 -6.00
N LEU A 301 -1.14 -25.81 -5.81
CA LEU A 301 -0.54 -26.87 -6.64
C LEU A 301 -1.24 -28.21 -6.45
N GLY A 302 -1.60 -28.57 -5.22
CA GLY A 302 -2.35 -29.77 -4.91
C GLY A 302 -3.74 -29.78 -5.55
N GLY A 303 -4.48 -28.67 -5.43
CA GLY A 303 -5.79 -28.48 -6.05
C GLY A 303 -5.70 -28.52 -7.58
N LEU A 304 -4.73 -27.82 -8.16
CA LEU A 304 -4.48 -27.83 -9.61
C LEU A 304 -4.18 -29.25 -10.10
N LEU A 305 -3.28 -29.99 -9.43
CA LEU A 305 -2.94 -31.36 -9.81
C LEU A 305 -4.16 -32.28 -9.80
N LEU A 306 -5.00 -32.19 -8.76
CA LEU A 306 -6.24 -32.97 -8.68
C LEU A 306 -7.18 -32.68 -9.84
N VAL A 307 -7.34 -31.40 -10.21
CA VAL A 307 -8.15 -30.98 -11.36
C VAL A 307 -7.58 -31.54 -12.67
N LEU A 308 -6.29 -31.39 -12.91
CA LEU A 308 -5.62 -31.92 -14.12
C LEU A 308 -5.81 -33.43 -14.25
N VAL A 309 -5.58 -34.19 -13.16
CA VAL A 309 -5.80 -35.64 -13.16
C VAL A 309 -7.26 -35.99 -13.44
N PHE A 310 -8.20 -35.30 -12.79
CA PHE A 310 -9.63 -35.50 -13.03
C PHE A 310 -10.02 -35.24 -14.49
N MET A 311 -9.52 -34.17 -15.09
CA MET A 311 -9.82 -33.80 -16.48
C MET A 311 -9.28 -34.86 -17.47
N VAL A 312 -8.05 -35.35 -17.29
CA VAL A 312 -7.50 -36.39 -18.15
C VAL A 312 -8.25 -37.71 -18.00
N VAL A 313 -8.53 -38.16 -16.78
CA VAL A 313 -9.18 -39.41 -16.52
C VAL A 313 -10.62 -39.44 -17.03
N TYR A 314 -11.39 -38.36 -16.80
CA TYR A 314 -12.81 -38.28 -17.13
C TYR A 314 -13.06 -37.87 -18.58
N TYR A 315 -12.34 -36.87 -19.10
CA TYR A 315 -12.55 -36.31 -20.44
C TYR A 315 -11.56 -36.80 -21.48
N ARG A 316 -10.49 -37.48 -21.09
CA ARG A 316 -9.45 -38.05 -21.98
C ARG A 316 -8.79 -36.99 -22.86
N LEU A 317 -8.91 -37.08 -24.20
CA LEU A 317 -8.28 -36.14 -25.14
C LEU A 317 -8.80 -34.67 -24.95
N PRO A 318 -10.10 -34.40 -24.88
CA PRO A 318 -10.58 -33.08 -24.46
C PRO A 318 -10.00 -32.60 -23.12
N GLY A 319 -9.85 -33.52 -22.14
CA GLY A 319 -9.22 -33.21 -20.86
C GLY A 319 -7.80 -32.70 -20.97
N ILE A 320 -6.96 -33.36 -21.75
CA ILE A 320 -5.57 -32.91 -22.01
C ILE A 320 -5.56 -31.51 -22.65
N ILE A 321 -6.50 -31.24 -23.56
CA ILE A 321 -6.61 -29.92 -24.20
C ILE A 321 -7.05 -28.86 -23.19
N ALA A 322 -7.98 -29.20 -22.29
CA ALA A 322 -8.37 -28.31 -21.20
C ALA A 322 -7.21 -28.03 -20.23
N ASP A 323 -6.39 -29.03 -19.92
CA ASP A 323 -5.23 -28.87 -19.06
C ASP A 323 -4.18 -27.93 -19.67
N ILE A 324 -3.92 -28.06 -20.95
CA ILE A 324 -3.04 -27.11 -21.67
C ILE A 324 -3.65 -25.70 -21.62
N SER A 325 -4.95 -25.57 -21.85
CA SER A 325 -5.64 -24.29 -21.79
C SER A 325 -5.63 -23.70 -20.37
N LEU A 326 -5.73 -24.53 -19.35
CA LEU A 326 -5.67 -24.12 -17.96
C LEU A 326 -4.27 -23.61 -17.55
N ILE A 327 -3.22 -24.25 -18.04
CA ILE A 327 -1.84 -23.77 -17.86
C ILE A 327 -1.66 -22.40 -18.54
N ILE A 328 -2.15 -22.26 -19.79
CA ILE A 328 -2.16 -20.97 -20.51
C ILE A 328 -2.92 -19.92 -19.70
N TYR A 329 -4.09 -20.28 -19.19
CA TYR A 329 -4.91 -19.43 -18.32
C TYR A 329 -4.12 -18.93 -17.10
N ALA A 330 -3.48 -19.83 -16.35
CA ALA A 330 -2.73 -19.48 -15.15
C ALA A 330 -1.58 -18.52 -15.46
N ILE A 331 -0.82 -18.78 -16.53
CA ILE A 331 0.28 -17.92 -16.97
C ILE A 331 -0.22 -16.53 -17.39
N LEU A 332 -1.28 -16.47 -18.22
CA LEU A 332 -1.84 -15.19 -18.68
C LEU A 332 -2.44 -14.37 -17.54
N THR A 333 -3.18 -15.02 -16.63
CA THR A 333 -3.79 -14.35 -15.49
C THR A 333 -2.73 -13.76 -14.56
N PHE A 334 -1.68 -14.54 -14.25
CA PHE A 334 -0.59 -14.06 -13.42
C PHE A 334 0.19 -12.92 -14.08
N ALA A 335 0.44 -13.00 -15.39
CA ALA A 335 1.06 -11.92 -16.14
C ALA A 335 0.23 -10.63 -16.11
N VAL A 336 -1.09 -10.73 -16.23
CA VAL A 336 -1.99 -9.57 -16.11
C VAL A 336 -1.93 -8.96 -14.71
N PHE A 337 -1.85 -9.78 -13.64
CA PHE A 337 -1.64 -9.26 -12.28
C PHE A 337 -0.37 -8.43 -12.19
N VAL A 338 0.73 -8.94 -12.75
CA VAL A 338 2.03 -8.26 -12.75
C VAL A 338 1.99 -6.95 -13.56
N ILE A 339 1.39 -6.97 -14.76
CA ILE A 339 1.27 -5.77 -15.63
C ILE A 339 0.44 -4.67 -14.97
N LEU A 340 -0.65 -5.05 -14.31
CA LEU A 340 -1.55 -4.10 -13.63
C LEU A 340 -1.05 -3.67 -12.26
N GLY A 341 0.08 -4.20 -11.77
CA GLY A 341 0.60 -3.89 -10.44
C GLY A 341 -0.34 -4.35 -9.32
N VAL A 342 -1.02 -5.50 -9.48
CA VAL A 342 -1.95 -6.02 -8.48
C VAL A 342 -1.18 -6.49 -7.25
N THR A 343 -1.44 -5.89 -6.10
CA THR A 343 -0.88 -6.33 -4.82
C THR A 343 -1.52 -7.66 -4.42
N LEU A 344 -0.70 -8.73 -4.42
CA LEU A 344 -1.15 -10.06 -4.01
C LEU A 344 -1.25 -10.16 -2.49
N THR A 345 -2.46 -10.45 -2.01
CA THR A 345 -2.79 -10.72 -0.61
C THR A 345 -3.24 -12.17 -0.46
N LEU A 346 -3.35 -12.70 0.77
CA LEU A 346 -3.90 -14.05 1.01
C LEU A 346 -5.28 -14.24 0.38
N PRO A 347 -6.26 -13.32 0.58
CA PRO A 347 -7.54 -13.41 -0.14
C PRO A 347 -7.39 -13.30 -1.66
N GLY A 348 -6.43 -12.50 -2.15
CA GLY A 348 -6.15 -12.39 -3.58
C GLY A 348 -5.66 -13.71 -4.19
N ILE A 349 -4.78 -14.43 -3.50
CA ILE A 349 -4.35 -15.78 -3.89
C ILE A 349 -5.54 -16.75 -3.87
N ALA A 350 -6.38 -16.70 -2.83
CA ALA A 350 -7.59 -17.52 -2.77
C ALA A 350 -8.53 -17.24 -3.95
N GLY A 351 -8.72 -15.96 -4.32
CA GLY A 351 -9.47 -15.55 -5.51
C GLY A 351 -8.89 -16.12 -6.81
N PHE A 352 -7.58 -16.11 -6.95
CA PHE A 352 -6.88 -16.71 -8.08
C PHE A 352 -7.09 -18.24 -8.14
N ILE A 353 -6.92 -18.95 -7.03
CA ILE A 353 -7.15 -20.39 -6.96
C ILE A 353 -8.62 -20.72 -7.29
N LEU A 354 -9.56 -19.97 -6.76
CA LEU A 354 -10.99 -20.14 -7.06
C LEU A 354 -11.26 -19.93 -8.56
N SER A 355 -10.64 -18.94 -9.17
CA SER A 355 -10.82 -18.66 -10.59
C SER A 355 -10.26 -19.75 -11.50
N ILE A 356 -9.25 -20.51 -11.06
CA ILE A 356 -8.76 -21.73 -11.75
C ILE A 356 -9.89 -22.76 -11.84
N GLY A 357 -10.62 -22.99 -10.76
CA GLY A 357 -11.80 -23.90 -10.76
C GLY A 357 -12.86 -23.47 -11.78
N MET A 358 -13.22 -22.18 -11.78
CA MET A 358 -14.19 -21.63 -12.73
C MET A 358 -13.72 -21.69 -14.19
N ALA A 359 -12.42 -21.56 -14.44
CA ALA A 359 -11.85 -21.70 -15.79
C ALA A 359 -12.04 -23.13 -16.34
N VAL A 360 -12.00 -24.14 -15.47
CA VAL A 360 -12.26 -25.55 -15.83
C VAL A 360 -13.73 -25.77 -16.12
N ASP A 361 -14.65 -25.18 -15.36
CA ASP A 361 -16.10 -25.34 -15.52
C ASP A 361 -16.58 -24.96 -16.92
N ALA A 362 -16.02 -23.88 -17.48
CA ALA A 362 -16.30 -23.48 -18.86
C ALA A 362 -15.92 -24.59 -19.88
N ASN A 363 -14.76 -25.21 -19.70
CA ASN A 363 -14.31 -26.33 -20.57
C ASN A 363 -15.17 -27.57 -20.37
N VAL A 364 -15.53 -27.90 -19.14
CA VAL A 364 -16.43 -29.02 -18.79
C VAL A 364 -17.77 -28.85 -19.51
N LEU A 365 -18.37 -27.65 -19.44
CA LEU A 365 -19.64 -27.38 -20.10
C LEU A 365 -19.55 -27.55 -21.64
N ILE A 366 -18.48 -27.05 -22.26
CA ILE A 366 -18.23 -27.21 -23.70
C ILE A 366 -18.10 -28.71 -24.05
N PHE A 367 -17.39 -29.48 -23.25
CA PHE A 367 -17.16 -30.90 -23.55
C PHE A 367 -18.42 -31.75 -23.34
N GLU A 368 -19.23 -31.49 -22.35
CA GLU A 368 -20.50 -32.18 -22.19
C GLU A 368 -21.47 -31.86 -23.34
N ARG A 369 -21.55 -30.59 -23.77
CA ARG A 369 -22.32 -30.24 -24.96
C ARG A 369 -21.78 -30.91 -26.23
N THR A 370 -20.47 -30.99 -26.37
CA THR A 370 -19.83 -31.74 -27.49
C THR A 370 -20.19 -33.23 -27.46
N ARG A 371 -20.19 -33.87 -26.27
CA ARG A 371 -20.61 -35.26 -26.08
C ARG A 371 -22.09 -35.48 -26.41
N GLU A 372 -22.97 -34.58 -26.01
CA GLU A 372 -24.41 -34.63 -26.36
C GLU A 372 -24.59 -34.60 -27.88
N GLU A 373 -23.90 -33.70 -28.58
CA GLU A 373 -23.97 -33.59 -30.03
C GLU A 373 -23.39 -34.81 -30.75
N LEU A 374 -22.31 -35.42 -30.22
CA LEU A 374 -21.76 -36.68 -30.74
C LEU A 374 -22.75 -37.83 -30.56
N ARG A 375 -23.44 -37.93 -29.41
CA ARG A 375 -24.45 -38.95 -29.16
C ARG A 375 -25.69 -38.78 -30.05
N SER A 376 -25.96 -37.57 -30.52
CA SER A 376 -27.05 -37.30 -31.49
C SER A 376 -26.65 -37.71 -32.93
N GLY A 377 -25.44 -38.26 -33.17
CA GLY A 377 -25.01 -38.75 -34.45
C GLY A 377 -24.35 -37.74 -35.39
N LYS A 378 -24.03 -36.54 -34.89
CA LYS A 378 -23.30 -35.55 -35.69
C LYS A 378 -21.83 -35.93 -35.86
N SER A 379 -21.21 -35.49 -36.97
CA SER A 379 -19.79 -35.65 -37.18
C SER A 379 -18.96 -34.94 -36.11
N LEU A 380 -17.77 -35.42 -35.76
CA LEU A 380 -16.93 -34.87 -34.71
C LEU A 380 -16.68 -33.37 -34.84
N TYR A 381 -16.37 -32.92 -36.06
CA TYR A 381 -16.16 -31.50 -36.36
C TYR A 381 -17.39 -30.63 -36.02
N ARG A 382 -18.57 -31.05 -36.50
CA ARG A 382 -19.85 -30.36 -36.21
C ARG A 382 -20.23 -30.43 -34.75
N SER A 383 -19.96 -31.55 -34.06
CA SER A 383 -20.25 -31.70 -32.64
C SER A 383 -19.42 -30.75 -31.78
N VAL A 384 -18.12 -30.61 -32.08
CA VAL A 384 -17.26 -29.64 -31.41
C VAL A 384 -17.75 -28.22 -31.67
N GLU A 385 -18.03 -27.86 -32.94
CA GLU A 385 -18.51 -26.52 -33.29
C GLU A 385 -19.84 -26.20 -32.59
N SER A 386 -20.81 -27.11 -32.63
CA SER A 386 -22.10 -26.96 -31.96
C SER A 386 -21.95 -26.91 -30.45
N GLY A 387 -21.05 -27.70 -29.85
CA GLY A 387 -20.75 -27.71 -28.41
C GLY A 387 -20.28 -26.33 -27.92
N PHE A 388 -19.31 -25.72 -28.62
CA PHE A 388 -18.86 -24.37 -28.31
C PHE A 388 -19.96 -23.35 -28.46
N TYR A 389 -20.75 -23.40 -29.54
CA TYR A 389 -21.84 -22.45 -29.76
C TYR A 389 -22.93 -22.54 -28.69
N ARG A 390 -23.37 -23.76 -28.33
CA ARG A 390 -24.41 -23.98 -27.33
C ARG A 390 -23.98 -23.69 -25.89
N ALA A 391 -22.69 -23.95 -25.58
CA ALA A 391 -22.16 -23.65 -24.26
C ALA A 391 -21.92 -22.13 -24.05
N PHE A 392 -21.72 -21.38 -25.14
CA PHE A 392 -21.28 -19.97 -25.04
C PHE A 392 -22.23 -19.09 -24.24
N SER A 393 -23.56 -19.19 -24.46
CA SER A 393 -24.52 -18.37 -23.72
C SER A 393 -24.47 -18.65 -22.21
N SER A 394 -24.43 -19.93 -21.81
CA SER A 394 -24.35 -20.29 -20.39
C SER A 394 -23.05 -19.87 -19.75
N ILE A 395 -21.92 -19.98 -20.48
CA ILE A 395 -20.60 -19.49 -20.02
C ILE A 395 -20.61 -17.98 -19.86
N LEU A 396 -21.17 -17.25 -20.81
CA LEU A 396 -21.28 -15.80 -20.76
C LEU A 396 -22.15 -15.35 -19.57
N ASP A 397 -23.33 -15.94 -19.41
CA ASP A 397 -24.26 -15.58 -18.33
C ASP A 397 -23.63 -15.81 -16.94
N SER A 398 -22.96 -16.95 -16.73
CA SER A 398 -22.26 -17.25 -15.46
C SER A 398 -21.11 -16.28 -15.19
N ASN A 399 -20.28 -15.99 -16.20
CA ASN A 399 -19.15 -15.08 -16.04
C ASN A 399 -19.59 -13.62 -15.85
N VAL A 400 -20.67 -13.18 -16.53
CA VAL A 400 -21.25 -11.86 -16.31
C VAL A 400 -21.80 -11.72 -14.88
N THR A 401 -22.51 -12.72 -14.38
CA THR A 401 -23.01 -12.71 -13.00
C THR A 401 -21.89 -12.62 -11.98
N THR A 402 -20.84 -13.42 -12.16
CA THR A 402 -19.63 -13.37 -11.31
C THR A 402 -18.92 -12.02 -11.45
N GLY A 403 -18.80 -11.49 -12.66
CA GLY A 403 -18.21 -10.17 -12.94
C GLY A 403 -18.96 -9.04 -12.23
N ILE A 404 -20.30 -9.06 -12.25
CA ILE A 404 -21.14 -8.07 -11.51
C ILE A 404 -20.85 -8.16 -9.99
N SER A 405 -20.77 -9.37 -9.45
CA SER A 405 -20.44 -9.58 -8.04
C SER A 405 -19.03 -9.06 -7.71
N CYS A 406 -18.03 -9.32 -8.57
CA CYS A 406 -16.68 -8.79 -8.40
C CYS A 406 -16.65 -7.25 -8.46
N LEU A 407 -17.38 -6.63 -9.37
CA LEU A 407 -17.49 -5.17 -9.47
C LEU A 407 -18.13 -4.58 -8.20
N ALA A 408 -19.22 -5.18 -7.72
CA ALA A 408 -19.86 -4.74 -6.47
C ALA A 408 -18.89 -4.83 -5.28
N LEU A 409 -18.16 -5.95 -5.13
CA LEU A 409 -17.18 -6.14 -4.08
C LEU A 409 -15.97 -5.19 -4.23
N PHE A 410 -15.58 -4.85 -5.44
CA PHE A 410 -14.46 -3.93 -5.69
C PHE A 410 -14.82 -2.48 -5.33
N PHE A 411 -16.00 -2.01 -5.69
CA PHE A 411 -16.41 -0.63 -5.43
C PHE A 411 -16.95 -0.41 -4.00
N LEU A 412 -17.70 -1.37 -3.47
CA LEU A 412 -18.35 -1.27 -2.16
C LEU A 412 -17.53 -1.93 -1.04
N GLY A 413 -16.61 -2.83 -1.37
CA GLY A 413 -15.76 -3.51 -0.42
C GLY A 413 -14.64 -2.63 0.11
N ALA A 414 -14.05 -3.01 1.25
CA ALA A 414 -12.90 -2.36 1.85
C ALA A 414 -11.69 -3.30 1.95
N GLY A 415 -10.49 -2.73 1.93
CA GLY A 415 -9.24 -3.43 2.23
C GLY A 415 -9.04 -4.73 1.44
N LEU A 416 -8.90 -5.82 2.15
CA LEU A 416 -8.58 -7.14 1.60
C LEU A 416 -9.64 -7.69 0.63
N VAL A 417 -10.91 -7.28 0.79
CA VAL A 417 -12.01 -7.73 -0.09
C VAL A 417 -11.84 -7.18 -1.50
N LYS A 418 -11.30 -5.95 -1.66
CA LYS A 418 -11.01 -5.38 -2.98
C LYS A 418 -9.95 -6.19 -3.74
N GLY A 419 -8.90 -6.63 -3.04
CA GLY A 419 -7.85 -7.48 -3.62
C GLY A 419 -8.42 -8.82 -4.13
N PHE A 420 -9.25 -9.49 -3.32
CA PHE A 420 -9.96 -10.71 -3.72
C PHE A 420 -10.84 -10.47 -4.96
N ALA A 421 -11.68 -9.42 -4.94
CA ALA A 421 -12.59 -9.09 -6.03
C ALA A 421 -11.85 -8.79 -7.33
N LEU A 422 -10.74 -8.06 -7.25
CA LEU A 422 -9.90 -7.72 -8.40
C LEU A 422 -9.27 -8.96 -9.03
N THR A 423 -8.62 -9.81 -8.21
CA THR A 423 -7.96 -11.03 -8.71
C THR A 423 -8.97 -12.00 -9.30
N LEU A 424 -10.12 -12.17 -8.63
CA LEU A 424 -11.21 -13.01 -9.13
C LEU A 424 -11.79 -12.46 -10.45
N GLY A 425 -12.07 -11.16 -10.53
CA GLY A 425 -12.62 -10.51 -11.71
C GLY A 425 -11.70 -10.61 -12.94
N ILE A 426 -10.40 -10.37 -12.76
CA ILE A 426 -9.39 -10.57 -13.81
C ILE A 426 -9.36 -12.05 -14.21
N GLY A 427 -9.36 -12.98 -13.24
CA GLY A 427 -9.40 -14.41 -13.50
C GLY A 427 -10.61 -14.80 -14.35
N VAL A 428 -11.81 -14.31 -14.03
CA VAL A 428 -13.04 -14.55 -14.80
C VAL A 428 -12.90 -14.04 -16.25
N ALA A 429 -12.38 -12.84 -16.46
CA ALA A 429 -12.20 -12.28 -17.79
C ALA A 429 -11.22 -13.11 -18.65
N ILE A 430 -10.09 -13.52 -18.07
CA ILE A 430 -9.09 -14.35 -18.76
C ILE A 430 -9.61 -15.77 -18.97
N SER A 431 -10.39 -16.36 -18.03
CA SER A 431 -10.98 -17.69 -18.19
C SER A 431 -11.93 -17.75 -19.39
N MET A 432 -12.74 -16.73 -19.57
CA MET A 432 -13.64 -16.62 -20.72
C MET A 432 -12.83 -16.54 -22.04
N PHE A 433 -11.77 -15.76 -22.07
CA PHE A 433 -10.89 -15.67 -23.23
C PHE A 433 -10.24 -17.04 -23.53
N THR A 434 -9.69 -17.72 -22.52
CA THR A 434 -8.99 -18.99 -22.73
C THR A 434 -9.95 -20.11 -23.10
N ALA A 435 -11.14 -20.20 -22.50
CA ALA A 435 -12.14 -21.20 -22.86
C ALA A 435 -12.65 -21.03 -24.28
N VAL A 436 -13.04 -19.81 -24.67
CA VAL A 436 -13.65 -19.53 -25.98
C VAL A 436 -12.61 -19.48 -27.11
N THR A 437 -11.39 -19.02 -26.84
CA THR A 437 -10.38 -18.80 -27.89
C THR A 437 -9.30 -19.90 -27.85
N CYS A 438 -8.65 -20.12 -26.71
CA CYS A 438 -7.52 -21.05 -26.62
C CYS A 438 -8.00 -22.51 -26.73
N SER A 439 -8.97 -22.93 -25.89
CA SER A 439 -9.49 -24.29 -25.90
C SER A 439 -10.11 -24.63 -27.25
N ARG A 440 -10.87 -23.68 -27.84
CA ARG A 440 -11.45 -23.87 -29.17
C ARG A 440 -10.38 -24.08 -30.24
N THR A 441 -9.36 -23.22 -30.27
CA THR A 441 -8.28 -23.30 -31.24
C THR A 441 -7.50 -24.61 -31.11
N LEU A 442 -7.15 -24.99 -29.87
CA LEU A 442 -6.46 -26.25 -29.57
C LEU A 442 -7.30 -27.47 -29.96
N MET A 443 -8.61 -27.44 -29.68
CA MET A 443 -9.53 -28.52 -30.02
C MET A 443 -9.60 -28.74 -31.54
N PHE A 444 -9.81 -27.67 -32.33
CA PHE A 444 -9.83 -27.77 -33.79
C PHE A 444 -8.48 -28.16 -34.38
N TYR A 445 -7.38 -27.72 -33.77
CA TYR A 445 -6.05 -28.12 -34.16
C TYR A 445 -5.82 -29.60 -33.91
N ALA A 446 -6.23 -30.13 -32.75
CA ALA A 446 -6.14 -31.56 -32.43
C ALA A 446 -6.95 -32.44 -33.41
N ILE A 447 -8.18 -32.02 -33.76
CA ILE A 447 -9.02 -32.75 -34.72
C ILE A 447 -8.43 -32.72 -36.16
N SER A 448 -7.55 -31.77 -36.46
CA SER A 448 -6.89 -31.74 -37.80
C SER A 448 -5.92 -32.87 -38.02
N PHE A 449 -5.44 -33.54 -36.95
CA PHE A 449 -4.56 -34.72 -37.04
C PHE A 449 -5.38 -36.01 -37.19
N PRO A 450 -5.13 -36.81 -38.24
CA PRO A 450 -5.89 -38.04 -38.50
C PRO A 450 -5.87 -39.04 -37.28
N GLY A 451 -4.74 -39.10 -36.57
CA GLY A 451 -4.57 -40.02 -35.40
C GLY A 451 -5.43 -39.61 -34.19
N LEU A 452 -5.78 -38.33 -34.02
CA LEU A 452 -6.56 -37.80 -32.91
C LEU A 452 -8.06 -37.61 -33.24
N ARG A 453 -8.46 -37.81 -34.49
CA ARG A 453 -9.81 -37.62 -35.00
C ARG A 453 -10.78 -38.77 -34.70
N LYS A 454 -10.51 -39.58 -33.66
CA LYS A 454 -11.38 -40.73 -33.30
C LYS A 454 -12.45 -40.29 -32.31
N PRO A 455 -13.76 -40.44 -32.63
CA PRO A 455 -14.85 -40.05 -31.72
C PRO A 455 -14.77 -40.72 -30.34
N GLU A 456 -14.18 -41.90 -30.25
CA GLU A 456 -13.96 -42.68 -29.02
C GLU A 456 -13.08 -41.95 -27.97
N TYR A 457 -12.19 -41.07 -28.41
CA TYR A 457 -11.38 -40.23 -27.52
C TYR A 457 -12.18 -39.09 -26.86
N PHE A 458 -13.31 -38.71 -27.48
CA PHE A 458 -14.20 -37.66 -26.99
C PHE A 458 -15.39 -38.21 -26.22
N CYS A 459 -15.92 -39.40 -26.64
CA CYS A 459 -17.07 -40.05 -26.00
C CYS A 459 -16.89 -41.57 -25.96
N PRO A 460 -16.48 -42.14 -24.80
CA PRO A 460 -16.17 -43.58 -24.68
C PRO A 460 -17.36 -44.53 -24.90
N LYS A 461 -18.59 -44.05 -24.79
CA LYS A 461 -19.81 -44.87 -24.90
C LYS A 461 -20.39 -44.95 -26.33
N LEU A 462 -19.70 -44.41 -27.33
CA LEU A 462 -20.08 -44.55 -28.74
C LEU A 462 -19.59 -45.90 -29.36
N LYS A 463 -19.72 -47.04 -28.64
CA LYS A 463 -19.49 -48.33 -29.25
C LYS A 463 -20.68 -48.67 -30.17
N GLY A 464 -20.48 -48.52 -31.49
CA GLY A 464 -21.37 -49.12 -32.48
C GLY A 464 -21.98 -48.26 -33.57
N THR A 465 -21.65 -46.97 -33.68
CA THR A 465 -22.08 -46.17 -34.87
C THR A 465 -20.93 -46.12 -35.88
N LYS A 466 -21.07 -46.83 -37.00
CA LYS A 466 -20.18 -46.68 -38.14
C LYS A 466 -20.28 -45.25 -38.61
N VAL A 467 -19.16 -44.53 -38.59
CA VAL A 467 -19.04 -43.19 -39.17
C VAL A 467 -18.74 -43.42 -40.65
N GLU A 468 -19.70 -43.12 -41.52
CA GLU A 468 -19.47 -42.89 -42.95
C GLU A 468 -18.75 -41.55 -43.15
#